data_3d524e46f9a264dacbbca7ad364dd503
#
_entry.id   3d524e46f9a264dacbbca7ad364dd503
#
_cell.length_a   1.000
_cell.length_b   1.000
_cell.length_c   1.000
_cell.angle_alpha   90.00
_cell.angle_beta   90.00
_cell.angle_gamma   90.00
#
_symmetry.space_group_name_H-M   'P 1'
#
loop_
_entity.id
_entity.type
_entity.pdbx_description
1 polymer ?
#
loop_
_entity_poly.entity_id
_entity_poly.type
_entity_poly.pdbx_seq_one_letter_code
_entity_poly.pdbx_strand_id
1 'polypeptide(L)'
;MAIIQLIISFLLAFSQILAPINTVISAGGEDAFFTEWSQDKQFTEEDYEILVKNPEKDFVILNITDVQLSDDEVYGEMGSRSNAIITKLVEDTQPDLITLTGDNAWDTMAYIELVNIIDSFGIPWAPVMGNHDGQGCVSEFWCCELFMEAENCLFRYGPKDMGYGNYIINIMDNGSIIHTLFMMDTHSNRDYYLNNDVVLEDEYDHLWPNQIKWFKWAVKGISEIEGKVVDNSVFIHIPVAEYKEAWATAWDEDNQCYYPEYADTSFGINYEPVCGDPVNNGCFDVFKANGTKNIICGHDHVNSSSILYEGVRLTYGLKLGEGCYYNEDLIGGTTLTIDSTGNTVTEHHYYNLADF
;
A
#
# COMPACT_ATOMS: atom_id res chain seq x y z
N MET A 1 -3.08 -11.60 38.02
CA MET A 1 -3.36 -10.60 36.98
C MET A 1 -2.85 -11.07 35.61
N ALA A 2 -1.62 -11.50 35.44
CA ALA A 2 -1.08 -11.94 34.14
C ALA A 2 -1.87 -13.07 33.44
N ILE A 3 -2.31 -14.11 34.19
CA ILE A 3 -3.09 -15.22 33.62
C ILE A 3 -4.48 -14.74 33.12
N ILE A 4 -5.10 -13.80 33.80
CA ILE A 4 -6.41 -13.26 33.40
C ILE A 4 -6.25 -12.39 32.15
N GLN A 5 -5.19 -11.60 32.06
CA GLN A 5 -4.86 -10.82 30.86
C GLN A 5 -4.59 -11.74 29.66
N LEU A 6 -3.82 -12.80 29.85
CA LEU A 6 -3.54 -13.79 28.80
C LEU A 6 -4.82 -14.47 28.30
N ILE A 7 -5.74 -14.85 29.22
CA ILE A 7 -7.03 -15.44 28.85
C ILE A 7 -7.90 -14.44 28.10
N ILE A 8 -7.92 -13.16 28.50
CA ILE A 8 -8.69 -12.11 27.82
C ILE A 8 -8.12 -11.88 26.43
N SER A 9 -6.79 -11.75 26.28
CA SER A 9 -6.15 -11.61 24.98
C SER A 9 -6.44 -12.80 24.06
N PHE A 10 -6.37 -14.04 24.58
CA PHE A 10 -6.72 -15.24 23.83
C PHE A 10 -8.18 -15.26 23.38
N LEU A 11 -9.12 -14.86 24.25
CA LEU A 11 -10.55 -14.81 23.93
C LEU A 11 -10.86 -13.71 22.89
N LEU A 12 -10.17 -12.57 22.97
CA LEU A 12 -10.29 -11.49 21.97
C LEU A 12 -9.73 -11.95 20.62
N ALA A 13 -8.53 -12.51 20.58
CA ALA A 13 -7.95 -13.06 19.36
C ALA A 13 -8.83 -14.16 18.75
N PHE A 14 -9.39 -15.06 19.57
CA PHE A 14 -10.30 -16.10 19.10
C PHE A 14 -11.60 -15.53 18.53
N SER A 15 -12.13 -14.45 19.11
CA SER A 15 -13.30 -13.76 18.56
C SER A 15 -13.00 -13.09 17.22
N GLN A 16 -11.84 -12.48 17.07
CA GLN A 16 -11.38 -11.88 15.80
C GLN A 16 -11.17 -12.92 14.70
N ILE A 17 -10.66 -14.11 15.04
CA ILE A 17 -10.51 -15.21 14.06
C ILE A 17 -11.88 -15.72 13.57
N LEU A 18 -12.91 -15.72 14.42
CA LEU A 18 -14.24 -16.23 14.05
C LEU A 18 -15.15 -15.16 13.42
N ALA A 19 -14.89 -13.88 13.65
CA ALA A 19 -15.73 -12.81 13.17
C ALA A 19 -15.89 -12.82 11.64
N PRO A 20 -14.81 -12.93 10.82
CA PRO A 20 -14.93 -12.99 9.38
C PRO A 20 -15.78 -14.16 8.87
N ILE A 21 -15.66 -15.34 9.50
CA ILE A 21 -16.47 -16.53 9.15
C ILE A 21 -17.96 -16.26 9.36
N ASN A 22 -18.30 -15.65 10.49
CA ASN A 22 -19.70 -15.30 10.78
C ASN A 22 -20.24 -14.23 9.83
N THR A 23 -19.41 -13.28 9.42
CA THR A 23 -19.75 -12.23 8.48
C THR A 23 -20.05 -12.82 7.09
N VAL A 24 -19.20 -13.70 6.57
CA VAL A 24 -19.44 -14.43 5.30
C VAL A 24 -20.77 -15.20 5.33
N ILE A 25 -21.02 -15.95 6.41
CA ILE A 25 -22.24 -16.74 6.53
C ILE A 25 -23.49 -15.83 6.56
N SER A 26 -23.42 -14.70 7.24
CA SER A 26 -24.54 -13.75 7.35
C SER A 26 -24.76 -12.94 6.07
N ALA A 27 -23.71 -12.65 5.30
CA ALA A 27 -23.78 -11.90 4.04
C ALA A 27 -24.18 -12.74 2.82
N GLY A 28 -24.11 -14.07 2.91
CA GLY A 28 -24.46 -14.96 1.79
C GLY A 28 -23.33 -15.28 0.84
N GLY A 29 -22.09 -15.04 1.24
CA GLY A 29 -20.86 -15.35 0.52
C GLY A 29 -19.97 -14.12 0.30
N GLU A 30 -18.74 -14.34 -0.14
CA GLU A 30 -17.73 -13.28 -0.33
C GLU A 30 -18.16 -12.22 -1.35
N ASP A 31 -18.83 -12.62 -2.42
CA ASP A 31 -19.31 -11.72 -3.47
C ASP A 31 -20.16 -10.55 -2.96
N ALA A 32 -20.80 -10.71 -1.80
CA ALA A 32 -21.67 -9.68 -1.22
C ALA A 32 -20.90 -8.45 -0.66
N PHE A 33 -19.59 -8.56 -0.50
CA PHE A 33 -18.75 -7.48 0.03
C PHE A 33 -18.20 -6.55 -1.07
N PHE A 34 -18.14 -7.06 -2.31
CA PHE A 34 -17.68 -6.27 -3.45
C PHE A 34 -18.78 -5.35 -3.99
N THR A 35 -18.38 -4.25 -4.58
CA THR A 35 -19.29 -3.34 -5.25
C THR A 35 -19.48 -3.75 -6.72
N GLU A 36 -20.71 -3.63 -7.22
CA GLU A 36 -20.95 -3.74 -8.65
C GLU A 36 -20.47 -2.48 -9.35
N TRP A 37 -19.62 -2.66 -10.36
CA TRP A 37 -19.08 -1.56 -11.15
C TRP A 37 -19.21 -1.82 -12.65
N SER A 38 -19.50 -0.76 -13.38
CA SER A 38 -19.43 -0.73 -14.85
C SER A 38 -18.93 0.65 -15.30
N GLN A 39 -18.42 0.74 -16.52
CA GLN A 39 -17.93 2.00 -17.08
C GLN A 39 -18.99 3.10 -17.16
N ASP A 40 -20.27 2.71 -17.24
CA ASP A 40 -21.41 3.63 -17.33
C ASP A 40 -21.98 4.02 -15.94
N LYS A 41 -21.43 3.45 -14.86
CA LYS A 41 -21.81 3.83 -13.50
C LYS A 41 -21.50 5.31 -13.27
N GLN A 42 -22.47 6.05 -12.73
CA GLN A 42 -22.26 7.42 -12.32
C GLN A 42 -21.33 7.44 -11.10
N PHE A 43 -20.30 8.27 -11.11
CA PHE A 43 -19.41 8.49 -9.97
C PHE A 43 -20.13 9.35 -8.93
N THR A 44 -20.09 8.96 -7.66
CA THR A 44 -20.80 9.59 -6.55
C THR A 44 -19.91 9.67 -5.31
N GLU A 45 -20.36 10.38 -4.28
CA GLU A 45 -19.67 10.47 -2.98
C GLU A 45 -19.58 9.11 -2.24
N GLU A 46 -20.35 8.11 -2.64
CA GLU A 46 -20.27 6.75 -2.09
C GLU A 46 -19.05 5.96 -2.62
N ASP A 47 -18.42 6.43 -3.70
CA ASP A 47 -17.33 5.74 -4.37
C ASP A 47 -15.93 6.06 -3.76
N TYR A 48 -15.85 6.96 -2.77
CA TYR A 48 -14.58 7.36 -2.16
C TYR A 48 -14.73 7.72 -0.68
N GLU A 49 -13.58 7.71 0.03
CA GLU A 49 -13.46 8.30 1.37
C GLU A 49 -12.96 9.75 1.29
N ILE A 50 -13.23 10.55 2.31
CA ILE A 50 -12.73 11.92 2.44
C ILE A 50 -11.91 12.05 3.72
N LEU A 51 -10.70 12.55 3.59
CA LEU A 51 -9.90 13.06 4.69
C LEU A 51 -9.73 14.57 4.53
N VAL A 52 -9.97 15.32 5.60
CA VAL A 52 -9.88 16.77 5.57
C VAL A 52 -8.53 17.20 6.14
N LYS A 53 -7.74 17.86 5.32
CA LYS A 53 -6.45 18.44 5.72
C LYS A 53 -6.65 19.53 6.77
N ASN A 54 -5.81 19.52 7.80
CA ASN A 54 -5.70 20.67 8.71
C ASN A 54 -5.16 21.88 7.92
N PRO A 55 -5.85 23.02 7.88
CA PRO A 55 -5.41 24.18 7.09
C PRO A 55 -4.08 24.77 7.57
N GLU A 56 -3.67 24.52 8.81
CA GLU A 56 -2.44 25.08 9.41
C GLU A 56 -1.17 24.24 9.12
N LYS A 57 -1.30 23.04 8.55
CA LYS A 57 -0.16 22.17 8.27
C LYS A 57 -0.38 21.37 6.97
N ASP A 58 0.70 20.89 6.37
CA ASP A 58 0.61 19.95 5.26
C ASP A 58 0.04 18.61 5.72
N PHE A 59 -0.55 17.86 4.80
CA PHE A 59 -1.11 16.54 5.06
C PHE A 59 0.00 15.49 4.92
N VAL A 60 0.27 14.76 5.98
CA VAL A 60 1.36 13.78 6.03
C VAL A 60 0.79 12.37 5.97
N ILE A 61 1.25 11.60 4.98
CA ILE A 61 0.98 10.16 4.85
C ILE A 61 2.26 9.42 5.24
N LEU A 62 2.17 8.50 6.21
CA LEU A 62 3.23 7.56 6.54
C LEU A 62 2.95 6.24 5.84
N ASN A 63 3.81 5.83 4.91
CA ASN A 63 3.77 4.52 4.28
C ASN A 63 4.68 3.53 5.01
N ILE A 64 4.11 2.40 5.37
CA ILE A 64 4.75 1.22 5.95
C ILE A 64 4.55 0.07 4.97
N THR A 65 5.53 -0.80 4.80
CA THR A 65 5.44 -1.93 3.88
C THR A 65 6.22 -3.14 4.36
N ASP A 66 5.84 -4.32 3.89
CA ASP A 66 6.60 -5.57 4.04
C ASP A 66 6.96 -5.90 5.50
N VAL A 67 6.02 -5.75 6.42
CA VAL A 67 6.23 -6.08 7.84
C VAL A 67 6.49 -7.58 8.01
N GLN A 68 5.70 -8.42 7.34
CA GLN A 68 5.89 -9.86 7.12
C GLN A 68 6.33 -10.67 8.34
N LEU A 69 5.82 -10.38 9.54
CA LEU A 69 6.05 -11.20 10.71
C LEU A 69 5.19 -12.47 10.67
N SER A 70 5.75 -13.58 11.15
CA SER A 70 5.03 -14.81 11.43
C SER A 70 4.53 -14.87 12.88
N ASP A 71 3.66 -15.84 13.20
CA ASP A 71 3.15 -16.06 14.56
C ASP A 71 4.27 -16.41 15.57
N ASP A 72 5.35 -17.04 15.11
CA ASP A 72 6.52 -17.36 15.94
C ASP A 72 7.37 -16.12 16.25
N GLU A 73 7.35 -15.12 15.39
CA GLU A 73 8.17 -13.89 15.47
C GLU A 73 7.47 -12.76 16.21
N VAL A 74 6.16 -12.63 16.03
CA VAL A 74 5.37 -11.45 16.47
C VAL A 74 5.44 -11.19 17.97
N TYR A 75 5.53 -12.23 18.80
CA TYR A 75 5.67 -12.12 20.26
C TYR A 75 7.12 -12.18 20.76
N GLY A 76 8.10 -12.23 19.84
CA GLY A 76 9.51 -12.24 20.11
C GLY A 76 10.17 -10.85 20.05
N GLU A 77 11.49 -10.86 19.94
CA GLU A 77 12.29 -9.62 19.82
C GLU A 77 12.00 -8.90 18.51
N MET A 78 11.80 -9.60 17.39
CA MET A 78 11.46 -9.01 16.08
C MET A 78 10.14 -8.25 16.14
N GLY A 79 9.09 -8.86 16.67
CA GLY A 79 7.79 -8.19 16.82
C GLY A 79 7.86 -6.98 17.75
N SER A 80 8.62 -7.10 18.86
CA SER A 80 8.82 -5.97 19.77
C SER A 80 9.54 -4.81 19.10
N ARG A 81 10.59 -5.08 18.30
CA ARG A 81 11.31 -4.05 17.53
C ARG A 81 10.44 -3.45 16.44
N SER A 82 9.73 -4.26 15.68
CA SER A 82 8.80 -3.77 14.64
C SER A 82 7.76 -2.84 15.23
N ASN A 83 7.14 -3.19 16.35
CA ASN A 83 6.18 -2.34 17.06
C ASN A 83 6.82 -1.04 17.58
N ALA A 84 8.05 -1.11 18.06
CA ALA A 84 8.78 0.08 18.53
C ALA A 84 9.14 1.01 17.36
N ILE A 85 9.55 0.48 16.20
CA ILE A 85 9.83 1.24 14.99
C ILE A 85 8.55 1.90 14.47
N ILE A 86 7.43 1.17 14.39
CA ILE A 86 6.12 1.74 13.99
C ILE A 86 5.76 2.90 14.91
N THR A 87 5.85 2.70 16.22
CA THR A 87 5.57 3.75 17.21
C THR A 87 6.46 4.96 17.01
N LYS A 88 7.75 4.75 16.83
CA LYS A 88 8.72 5.82 16.60
C LYS A 88 8.47 6.57 15.31
N LEU A 89 8.12 5.87 14.22
CA LEU A 89 7.72 6.48 12.93
C LEU A 89 6.52 7.40 13.12
N VAL A 90 5.48 6.94 13.81
CA VAL A 90 4.28 7.75 14.09
C VAL A 90 4.62 8.97 14.95
N GLU A 91 5.46 8.80 15.98
CA GLU A 91 5.90 9.91 16.83
C GLU A 91 6.72 10.95 16.07
N ASP A 92 7.63 10.53 15.19
CA ASP A 92 8.54 11.43 14.48
C ASP A 92 7.84 12.14 13.30
N THR A 93 6.93 11.47 12.62
CA THR A 93 6.29 11.99 11.40
C THR A 93 4.94 12.64 11.66
N GLN A 94 4.27 12.34 12.77
CA GLN A 94 2.94 12.85 13.14
C GLN A 94 1.95 12.78 11.96
N PRO A 95 1.70 11.58 11.38
CA PRO A 95 0.95 11.46 10.15
C PRO A 95 -0.55 11.74 10.34
N ASP A 96 -1.19 12.17 9.28
CA ASP A 96 -2.64 12.33 9.19
C ASP A 96 -3.30 11.06 8.59
N LEU A 97 -2.51 10.20 7.95
CA LEU A 97 -2.90 8.91 7.38
C LEU A 97 -1.71 7.95 7.44
N ILE A 98 -1.95 6.69 7.78
CA ILE A 98 -0.99 5.60 7.64
C ILE A 98 -1.42 4.72 6.46
N THR A 99 -0.52 4.41 5.52
CA THR A 99 -0.77 3.44 4.45
C THR A 99 0.09 2.20 4.65
N LEU A 100 -0.48 1.03 4.35
CA LEU A 100 0.28 -0.22 4.29
C LEU A 100 0.31 -0.67 2.84
N THR A 101 1.49 -0.84 2.24
CA THR A 101 1.63 -1.24 0.85
C THR A 101 1.95 -2.72 0.67
N GLY A 102 1.22 -3.56 1.39
CA GLY A 102 1.20 -4.99 1.20
C GLY A 102 2.26 -5.79 1.94
N ASP A 103 2.16 -7.10 1.82
CA ASP A 103 2.96 -8.08 2.55
C ASP A 103 2.95 -7.79 4.06
N ASN A 104 1.72 -7.66 4.56
CA ASN A 104 1.46 -7.13 5.87
C ASN A 104 1.91 -8.09 6.99
N ALA A 105 1.54 -9.38 6.88
CA ALA A 105 1.98 -10.42 7.79
C ALA A 105 1.84 -11.80 7.14
N TRP A 106 2.45 -12.84 7.77
CA TRP A 106 2.33 -14.21 7.28
C TRP A 106 1.17 -14.99 7.89
N ASP A 107 0.87 -14.75 9.17
CA ASP A 107 0.02 -15.63 9.95
C ASP A 107 -1.02 -14.87 10.77
N THR A 108 -1.98 -15.62 11.33
CA THR A 108 -3.18 -15.08 12.00
C THR A 108 -2.85 -14.11 13.14
N MET A 109 -1.96 -14.49 14.06
CA MET A 109 -1.66 -13.66 15.23
C MET A 109 -0.81 -12.44 14.84
N ALA A 110 0.10 -12.61 13.88
CA ALA A 110 0.89 -11.51 13.35
C ALA A 110 0.00 -10.45 12.69
N TYR A 111 -1.01 -10.86 11.91
CA TYR A 111 -2.02 -9.94 11.36
C TYR A 111 -2.80 -9.21 12.46
N ILE A 112 -3.30 -9.95 13.45
CA ILE A 112 -4.06 -9.35 14.56
C ILE A 112 -3.22 -8.32 15.33
N GLU A 113 -1.97 -8.62 15.62
CA GLU A 113 -1.08 -7.68 16.32
C GLU A 113 -0.73 -6.46 15.46
N LEU A 114 -0.49 -6.64 14.15
CA LEU A 114 -0.25 -5.52 13.25
C LEU A 114 -1.47 -4.58 13.18
N VAL A 115 -2.67 -5.13 12.99
CA VAL A 115 -3.90 -4.33 12.99
C VAL A 115 -4.09 -3.63 14.33
N ASN A 116 -3.90 -4.33 15.44
CA ASN A 116 -4.04 -3.75 16.78
C ASN A 116 -3.06 -2.59 17.02
N ILE A 117 -1.79 -2.70 16.63
CA ILE A 117 -0.81 -1.62 16.84
C ILE A 117 -1.15 -0.42 15.96
N ILE A 118 -1.44 -0.63 14.67
CA ILE A 118 -1.76 0.47 13.75
C ILE A 118 -3.04 1.19 14.17
N ASP A 119 -4.11 0.44 14.47
CA ASP A 119 -5.41 1.01 14.86
C ASP A 119 -5.36 1.74 16.22
N SER A 120 -4.45 1.31 17.13
CA SER A 120 -4.29 1.90 18.47
C SER A 120 -3.84 3.36 18.47
N PHE A 121 -3.26 3.86 17.38
CA PHE A 121 -2.87 5.25 17.25
C PHE A 121 -4.07 6.20 17.05
N GLY A 122 -5.26 5.67 16.70
CA GLY A 122 -6.43 6.47 16.41
C GLY A 122 -6.28 7.37 15.18
N ILE A 123 -5.32 7.04 14.31
CA ILE A 123 -5.05 7.72 13.03
C ILE A 123 -5.74 6.90 11.94
N PRO A 124 -6.45 7.53 10.97
CA PRO A 124 -6.94 6.81 9.80
C PRO A 124 -5.82 6.01 9.13
N TRP A 125 -6.13 4.79 8.68
CA TRP A 125 -5.15 3.98 7.96
C TRP A 125 -5.77 3.19 6.81
N ALA A 126 -4.96 2.89 5.80
CA ALA A 126 -5.41 2.37 4.51
C ALA A 126 -4.43 1.30 3.99
N PRO A 127 -4.78 -0.01 4.08
CA PRO A 127 -3.94 -1.09 3.59
C PRO A 127 -4.17 -1.41 2.11
N VAL A 128 -3.14 -1.90 1.44
CA VAL A 128 -3.20 -2.65 0.17
C VAL A 128 -2.78 -4.09 0.45
N MET A 129 -3.24 -5.02 -0.36
CA MET A 129 -2.80 -6.41 -0.31
C MET A 129 -1.46 -6.56 -1.05
N GLY A 130 -0.57 -7.40 -0.49
CA GLY A 130 0.64 -7.86 -1.14
C GLY A 130 0.50 -9.29 -1.65
N ASN A 131 1.50 -9.78 -2.38
CA ASN A 131 1.44 -11.09 -2.99
C ASN A 131 1.52 -12.25 -1.97
N HIS A 132 1.97 -11.98 -0.75
CA HIS A 132 2.04 -12.97 0.33
C HIS A 132 0.86 -12.91 1.31
N ASP A 133 0.00 -11.89 1.24
CA ASP A 133 -1.13 -11.68 2.14
C ASP A 133 -2.23 -12.71 1.97
N GLY A 134 -2.17 -13.84 1.77
CA GLY A 134 -3.14 -14.94 1.64
C GLY A 134 -2.45 -16.27 1.45
N GLN A 135 -1.11 -16.28 1.47
CA GLN A 135 -0.31 -17.49 1.27
C GLN A 135 -0.02 -18.24 2.58
N GLY A 136 -0.21 -17.59 3.73
CA GLY A 136 -0.05 -18.20 5.04
C GLY A 136 -1.23 -19.07 5.46
N CYS A 137 -1.57 -19.04 6.74
CA CYS A 137 -2.67 -19.83 7.29
C CYS A 137 -4.05 -19.15 7.19
N VAL A 138 -4.12 -17.94 6.66
CA VAL A 138 -5.35 -17.15 6.45
C VAL A 138 -5.54 -16.83 4.96
N SER A 139 -6.79 -16.57 4.57
CA SER A 139 -7.08 -16.14 3.21
C SER A 139 -7.07 -14.61 3.11
N GLU A 140 -6.88 -14.07 1.89
CA GLU A 140 -7.02 -12.63 1.61
C GLU A 140 -8.36 -12.09 2.12
N PHE A 141 -9.45 -12.85 1.92
CA PHE A 141 -10.77 -12.48 2.44
C PHE A 141 -10.74 -12.29 3.96
N TRP A 142 -10.11 -13.20 4.70
CA TRP A 142 -10.01 -13.09 6.16
C TRP A 142 -9.22 -11.84 6.59
N CYS A 143 -8.14 -11.52 5.89
CA CYS A 143 -7.34 -10.31 6.12
C CYS A 143 -8.20 -9.05 5.91
N CYS A 144 -8.97 -9.01 4.81
CA CYS A 144 -9.87 -7.91 4.50
C CYS A 144 -10.96 -7.71 5.57
N GLU A 145 -11.55 -8.79 6.07
CA GLU A 145 -12.56 -8.70 7.15
C GLU A 145 -11.93 -8.17 8.46
N LEU A 146 -10.69 -8.57 8.75
CA LEU A 146 -9.97 -8.02 9.89
C LEU A 146 -9.72 -6.51 9.73
N PHE A 147 -9.39 -6.04 8.54
CA PHE A 147 -9.25 -4.61 8.24
C PHE A 147 -10.58 -3.87 8.38
N MET A 148 -11.67 -4.45 7.88
CA MET A 148 -13.02 -3.85 7.97
C MET A 148 -13.56 -3.76 9.40
N GLU A 149 -13.09 -4.61 10.31
CA GLU A 149 -13.48 -4.57 11.73
C GLU A 149 -12.71 -3.53 12.56
N ALA A 150 -11.58 -3.02 12.06
CA ALA A 150 -10.77 -2.02 12.74
C ALA A 150 -11.44 -0.62 12.68
N GLU A 151 -11.40 0.12 13.80
CA GLU A 151 -12.16 1.36 13.97
C GLU A 151 -11.71 2.49 13.05
N ASN A 152 -10.39 2.58 12.79
CA ASN A 152 -9.79 3.66 12.02
C ASN A 152 -9.37 3.25 10.61
N CYS A 153 -9.66 2.00 10.19
CA CYS A 153 -9.31 1.50 8.87
C CYS A 153 -10.26 2.01 7.80
N LEU A 154 -9.69 2.49 6.69
CA LEU A 154 -10.43 3.00 5.53
C LEU A 154 -10.55 1.96 4.41
N PHE A 155 -10.19 0.71 4.67
CA PHE A 155 -10.25 -0.35 3.67
C PHE A 155 -11.66 -0.50 3.10
N ARG A 156 -11.72 -0.72 1.77
CA ARG A 156 -12.93 -1.12 1.06
C ARG A 156 -12.58 -2.23 0.08
N TYR A 157 -13.44 -3.22 -0.04
CA TYR A 157 -13.24 -4.32 -1.01
C TYR A 157 -13.09 -3.82 -2.44
N GLY A 158 -13.81 -2.76 -2.79
CA GLY A 158 -13.79 -2.22 -4.15
C GLY A 158 -14.67 -3.01 -5.12
N PRO A 159 -14.48 -2.80 -6.45
CA PRO A 159 -15.29 -3.46 -7.47
C PRO A 159 -15.01 -4.96 -7.57
N LYS A 160 -16.07 -5.73 -7.83
CA LYS A 160 -15.99 -7.16 -8.09
C LYS A 160 -15.08 -7.47 -9.28
N ASP A 161 -14.42 -8.62 -9.24
CA ASP A 161 -13.52 -9.13 -10.28
C ASP A 161 -12.26 -8.25 -10.51
N MET A 162 -11.79 -7.52 -9.47
CA MET A 162 -10.60 -6.68 -9.52
C MET A 162 -9.58 -7.00 -8.41
N GLY A 163 -9.75 -8.13 -7.68
CA GLY A 163 -8.97 -8.45 -6.49
C GLY A 163 -9.53 -7.80 -5.23
N TYR A 164 -8.72 -7.67 -4.18
CA TYR A 164 -9.13 -7.23 -2.85
C TYR A 164 -8.55 -5.86 -2.51
N GLY A 165 -9.40 -4.83 -2.40
CA GLY A 165 -8.96 -3.53 -1.91
C GLY A 165 -8.59 -2.54 -3.02
N ASN A 166 -9.50 -2.32 -3.97
CA ASN A 166 -9.39 -1.22 -4.93
C ASN A 166 -10.31 -0.09 -4.50
N TYR A 167 -9.77 0.98 -3.88
CA TYR A 167 -10.57 2.06 -3.33
C TYR A 167 -9.86 3.42 -3.40
N ILE A 168 -10.62 4.48 -3.10
CA ILE A 168 -10.24 5.87 -3.34
C ILE A 168 -10.35 6.64 -2.04
N ILE A 169 -9.33 7.45 -1.74
CA ILE A 169 -9.35 8.42 -0.64
C ILE A 169 -9.03 9.79 -1.22
N ASN A 170 -9.92 10.75 -1.02
CA ASN A 170 -9.71 12.14 -1.42
C ASN A 170 -9.24 12.99 -0.25
N ILE A 171 -8.16 13.72 -0.44
CA ILE A 171 -7.68 14.73 0.51
C ILE A 171 -8.32 16.06 0.14
N MET A 172 -9.06 16.61 1.09
CA MET A 172 -9.83 17.86 0.90
C MET A 172 -9.21 18.97 1.72
N ASP A 173 -9.05 20.15 1.10
CA ASP A 173 -8.69 21.38 1.78
C ASP A 173 -9.63 22.51 1.32
N ASN A 174 -10.16 23.29 2.28
CA ASN A 174 -11.08 24.42 2.03
C ASN A 174 -12.27 24.08 1.13
N GLY A 175 -12.79 22.84 1.20
CA GLY A 175 -13.97 22.39 0.47
C GLY A 175 -13.70 21.95 -0.97
N SER A 176 -12.45 21.79 -1.37
CA SER A 176 -12.02 21.23 -2.66
C SER A 176 -11.12 20.02 -2.48
N ILE A 177 -11.21 19.06 -3.37
CA ILE A 177 -10.28 17.94 -3.42
C ILE A 177 -8.96 18.45 -4.00
N ILE A 178 -7.90 18.39 -3.20
CA ILE A 178 -6.56 18.85 -3.58
C ILE A 178 -5.67 17.72 -4.08
N HIS A 179 -5.92 16.49 -3.64
CA HIS A 179 -5.18 15.30 -4.03
C HIS A 179 -6.04 14.05 -3.85
N THR A 180 -5.82 13.04 -4.69
CA THR A 180 -6.52 11.74 -4.62
C THR A 180 -5.52 10.62 -4.42
N LEU A 181 -5.84 9.67 -3.53
CA LEU A 181 -5.08 8.45 -3.33
C LEU A 181 -5.86 7.28 -3.92
N PHE A 182 -5.20 6.49 -4.76
CA PHE A 182 -5.70 5.23 -5.28
C PHE A 182 -4.98 4.09 -4.60
N MET A 183 -5.72 3.30 -3.82
CA MET A 183 -5.24 2.07 -3.22
C MET A 183 -5.62 0.95 -4.18
N MET A 184 -4.64 0.20 -4.71
CA MET A 184 -4.90 -0.75 -5.79
C MET A 184 -4.17 -2.07 -5.54
N ASP A 185 -4.92 -3.17 -5.65
CA ASP A 185 -4.39 -4.53 -5.51
C ASP A 185 -3.66 -4.96 -6.80
N THR A 186 -2.39 -5.31 -6.68
CA THR A 186 -1.57 -5.85 -7.77
C THR A 186 -1.60 -7.36 -7.86
N HIS A 187 -2.44 -7.99 -7.03
CA HIS A 187 -2.59 -9.45 -6.95
C HIS A 187 -1.31 -10.16 -6.46
N SER A 188 -1.20 -11.46 -6.76
CA SER A 188 -0.06 -12.28 -6.36
C SER A 188 0.70 -12.79 -7.59
N ASN A 189 0.51 -14.04 -7.97
CA ASN A 189 1.18 -14.65 -9.10
C ASN A 189 0.17 -15.15 -10.14
N ARG A 190 0.61 -15.28 -11.37
CA ARG A 190 -0.18 -15.83 -12.46
C ARG A 190 0.65 -16.50 -13.54
N ASP A 191 -0.01 -17.33 -14.35
CA ASP A 191 0.54 -17.79 -15.61
C ASP A 191 0.26 -16.79 -16.74
N TYR A 192 1.24 -16.60 -17.61
CA TYR A 192 1.10 -15.78 -18.82
C TYR A 192 0.96 -16.65 -20.06
N TYR A 193 0.05 -16.30 -20.93
CA TYR A 193 -0.34 -17.09 -22.10
C TYR A 193 -0.07 -16.38 -23.41
N LEU A 194 0.46 -17.12 -24.40
CA LEU A 194 0.53 -16.71 -25.80
C LEU A 194 -0.17 -17.78 -26.67
N ASN A 195 -1.21 -17.40 -27.40
CA ASN A 195 -2.01 -18.32 -28.22
C ASN A 195 -2.55 -19.55 -27.45
N ASN A 196 -2.93 -19.39 -26.19
CA ASN A 196 -3.36 -20.41 -25.24
C ASN A 196 -2.25 -21.37 -24.73
N ASP A 197 -1.02 -21.15 -25.09
CA ASP A 197 0.12 -21.84 -24.50
C ASP A 197 0.71 -20.99 -23.35
N VAL A 198 1.00 -21.61 -22.21
CA VAL A 198 1.70 -20.95 -21.10
C VAL A 198 3.12 -20.65 -21.56
N VAL A 199 3.53 -19.40 -21.47
CA VAL A 199 4.87 -18.93 -21.85
C VAL A 199 5.74 -18.52 -20.66
N LEU A 200 5.09 -18.11 -19.56
CA LEU A 200 5.70 -17.87 -18.25
C LEU A 200 4.77 -18.46 -17.21
N GLU A 201 5.29 -19.27 -16.29
CA GLU A 201 4.55 -19.91 -15.22
C GLU A 201 4.84 -19.24 -13.89
N ASP A 202 3.79 -19.00 -13.08
CA ASP A 202 3.90 -18.52 -11.70
C ASP A 202 4.75 -17.24 -11.52
N GLU A 203 4.63 -16.31 -12.46
CA GLU A 203 5.27 -15.01 -12.41
C GLU A 203 4.39 -13.99 -11.67
N TYR A 204 4.97 -12.88 -11.22
CA TYR A 204 4.21 -11.81 -10.56
C TYR A 204 3.10 -11.27 -11.45
N ASP A 205 1.93 -11.03 -10.84
CA ASP A 205 0.77 -10.43 -11.53
C ASP A 205 0.92 -8.90 -11.61
N HIS A 206 -0.08 -8.24 -12.12
CA HIS A 206 -0.12 -6.80 -12.35
C HIS A 206 -1.55 -6.27 -12.26
N LEU A 207 -1.70 -4.95 -12.30
CA LEU A 207 -3.02 -4.33 -12.40
C LEU A 207 -3.75 -4.78 -13.67
N TRP A 208 -4.96 -5.32 -13.52
CA TRP A 208 -5.73 -5.84 -14.62
C TRP A 208 -6.39 -4.75 -15.47
N PRO A 209 -6.76 -5.02 -16.73
CA PRO A 209 -7.37 -4.04 -17.62
C PRO A 209 -8.68 -3.41 -17.10
N ASN A 210 -9.45 -4.11 -16.25
CA ASN A 210 -10.64 -3.58 -15.61
C ASN A 210 -10.30 -2.57 -14.48
N GLN A 211 -9.24 -2.81 -13.69
CA GLN A 211 -8.73 -1.86 -12.70
C GLN A 211 -8.24 -0.58 -13.37
N ILE A 212 -7.53 -0.68 -14.49
CA ILE A 212 -7.07 0.49 -15.27
C ILE A 212 -8.26 1.30 -15.81
N LYS A 213 -9.34 0.63 -16.23
CA LYS A 213 -10.58 1.30 -16.66
C LYS A 213 -11.31 1.95 -15.48
N TRP A 214 -11.34 1.29 -14.33
CA TRP A 214 -11.90 1.82 -13.10
C TRP A 214 -11.14 3.07 -12.63
N PHE A 215 -9.83 3.04 -12.62
CA PHE A 215 -8.99 4.20 -12.32
C PHE A 215 -9.35 5.40 -13.21
N LYS A 216 -9.43 5.20 -14.53
CA LYS A 216 -9.83 6.28 -15.49
C LYS A 216 -11.23 6.81 -15.22
N TRP A 217 -12.17 5.93 -14.90
CA TRP A 217 -13.53 6.31 -14.54
C TRP A 217 -13.55 7.16 -13.27
N ALA A 218 -12.80 6.80 -12.26
CA ALA A 218 -12.69 7.54 -11.01
C ALA A 218 -12.04 8.92 -11.21
N VAL A 219 -10.91 9.00 -11.91
CA VAL A 219 -10.25 10.28 -12.23
C VAL A 219 -11.21 11.20 -12.99
N LYS A 220 -11.96 10.65 -13.95
CA LYS A 220 -12.97 11.44 -14.69
C LYS A 220 -14.05 11.95 -13.74
N GLY A 221 -14.59 11.10 -12.86
CA GLY A 221 -15.63 11.51 -11.91
C GLY A 221 -15.18 12.62 -10.96
N ILE A 222 -13.97 12.47 -10.39
CA ILE A 222 -13.37 13.49 -9.52
C ILE A 222 -13.13 14.80 -10.32
N SER A 223 -12.65 14.67 -11.56
CA SER A 223 -12.42 15.85 -12.43
C SER A 223 -13.72 16.58 -12.78
N GLU A 224 -14.84 15.88 -12.91
CA GLU A 224 -16.16 16.49 -13.13
C GLU A 224 -16.65 17.23 -11.88
N ILE A 225 -16.36 16.73 -10.68
CA ILE A 225 -16.67 17.39 -9.40
C ILE A 225 -15.85 18.68 -9.23
N GLU A 226 -14.53 18.61 -9.46
CA GLU A 226 -13.62 19.73 -9.22
C GLU A 226 -13.46 20.68 -10.42
N GLY A 227 -14.00 20.32 -11.60
CA GLY A 227 -13.85 21.10 -12.84
C GLY A 227 -12.44 21.12 -13.43
N LYS A 228 -11.55 20.28 -12.93
CA LYS A 228 -10.14 20.10 -13.36
C LYS A 228 -9.65 18.69 -13.04
N VAL A 229 -8.58 18.25 -13.69
CA VAL A 229 -7.87 17.04 -13.26
C VAL A 229 -7.22 17.33 -11.92
N VAL A 230 -7.49 16.48 -10.94
CA VAL A 230 -6.86 16.50 -9.61
C VAL A 230 -5.62 15.63 -9.65
N ASP A 231 -4.50 16.14 -9.13
CA ASP A 231 -3.28 15.36 -8.98
C ASP A 231 -3.54 14.18 -8.03
N ASN A 232 -2.89 13.05 -8.32
CA ASN A 232 -3.15 11.82 -7.56
C ASN A 232 -1.88 11.00 -7.33
N SER A 233 -1.96 10.11 -6.36
CA SER A 233 -0.93 9.11 -6.03
C SER A 233 -1.53 7.72 -6.02
N VAL A 234 -0.78 6.74 -6.51
CA VAL A 234 -1.17 5.33 -6.55
C VAL A 234 -0.33 4.55 -5.55
N PHE A 235 -0.98 3.77 -4.70
CA PHE A 235 -0.38 2.87 -3.73
C PHE A 235 -0.66 1.44 -4.16
N ILE A 236 0.40 0.68 -4.37
CA ILE A 236 0.39 -0.70 -4.85
C ILE A 236 1.41 -1.51 -4.07
N HIS A 237 1.42 -2.83 -4.25
CA HIS A 237 2.48 -3.66 -3.68
C HIS A 237 3.55 -4.00 -4.71
N ILE A 238 3.21 -4.74 -5.77
CA ILE A 238 4.16 -5.15 -6.82
C ILE A 238 4.45 -3.94 -7.72
N PRO A 239 5.74 -3.59 -7.97
CA PRO A 239 6.12 -2.45 -8.78
C PRO A 239 5.68 -2.61 -10.25
N VAL A 240 5.27 -1.50 -10.88
CA VAL A 240 5.03 -1.47 -12.32
C VAL A 240 6.35 -1.58 -13.08
N ALA A 241 6.29 -2.06 -14.33
CA ALA A 241 7.48 -2.33 -15.15
C ALA A 241 8.46 -1.14 -15.28
N GLU A 242 7.95 0.08 -15.20
CA GLU A 242 8.73 1.31 -15.33
C GLU A 242 9.70 1.57 -14.17
N TYR A 243 9.55 0.93 -13.01
CA TYR A 243 10.57 0.98 -11.95
C TYR A 243 11.91 0.46 -12.43
N LYS A 244 11.92 -0.62 -13.24
CA LYS A 244 13.12 -1.18 -13.83
C LYS A 244 13.76 -0.21 -14.85
N GLU A 245 12.94 0.42 -15.68
CA GLU A 245 13.42 1.38 -16.67
C GLU A 245 13.93 2.66 -16.00
N ALA A 246 13.23 3.15 -15.00
CA ALA A 246 13.65 4.32 -14.22
C ALA A 246 14.99 4.10 -13.53
N TRP A 247 15.17 2.95 -12.87
CA TRP A 247 16.46 2.59 -12.25
C TRP A 247 17.58 2.51 -13.27
N ALA A 248 17.38 1.75 -14.36
CA ALA A 248 18.38 1.59 -15.41
C ALA A 248 18.77 2.91 -16.11
N THR A 249 17.85 3.89 -16.12
CA THR A 249 18.08 5.20 -16.74
C THR A 249 18.76 6.18 -15.78
N ALA A 250 18.44 6.11 -14.49
CA ALA A 250 18.85 7.09 -13.49
C ALA A 250 20.16 6.73 -12.76
N TRP A 251 20.50 5.45 -12.67
CA TRP A 251 21.61 4.94 -11.85
C TRP A 251 22.83 4.58 -12.67
N ASP A 252 24.02 5.05 -12.25
CA ASP A 252 25.32 4.72 -12.80
C ASP A 252 25.95 3.58 -11.99
N GLU A 253 25.88 2.36 -12.51
CA GLU A 253 26.42 1.16 -11.86
C GLU A 253 27.94 1.20 -11.67
N ASP A 254 28.68 1.86 -12.57
CA ASP A 254 30.13 1.93 -12.47
C ASP A 254 30.60 2.87 -11.35
N ASN A 255 29.86 3.96 -11.13
CA ASN A 255 30.19 4.99 -10.14
C ASN A 255 29.34 4.89 -8.85
N GLN A 256 28.34 3.99 -8.81
CA GLN A 256 27.42 3.78 -7.68
C GLN A 256 26.77 5.10 -7.22
N CYS A 257 26.21 5.84 -8.16
CA CYS A 257 25.51 7.11 -7.90
C CYS A 257 24.47 7.38 -9.00
N TYR A 258 23.57 8.30 -8.73
CA TYR A 258 22.66 8.80 -9.76
C TYR A 258 23.42 9.62 -10.81
N TYR A 259 23.03 9.49 -12.07
CA TYR A 259 23.50 10.41 -13.13
C TYR A 259 23.16 11.86 -12.78
N PRO A 260 23.99 12.85 -13.19
CA PRO A 260 23.82 14.26 -12.79
C PRO A 260 22.43 14.85 -13.02
N GLU A 261 21.73 14.42 -14.07
CA GLU A 261 20.38 14.87 -14.40
C GLU A 261 19.29 14.34 -13.44
N TYR A 262 19.60 13.31 -12.66
CA TYR A 262 18.68 12.69 -11.68
C TYR A 262 19.09 12.97 -10.23
N ALA A 263 20.36 13.35 -9.98
CA ALA A 263 20.93 13.44 -8.63
C ALA A 263 20.19 14.41 -7.69
N ASP A 264 19.62 15.51 -8.22
CA ASP A 264 18.90 16.49 -7.42
C ASP A 264 17.43 16.09 -7.15
N THR A 265 16.91 15.12 -7.89
CA THR A 265 15.50 14.73 -7.85
C THR A 265 15.27 13.29 -7.42
N SER A 266 16.32 12.50 -7.25
CA SER A 266 16.26 11.08 -6.91
C SER A 266 17.09 10.79 -5.66
N PHE A 267 16.65 9.77 -4.89
CA PHE A 267 17.35 9.32 -3.68
C PHE A 267 17.11 7.83 -3.46
N GLY A 268 17.78 7.25 -2.46
CA GLY A 268 17.73 5.82 -2.17
C GLY A 268 18.63 5.01 -3.09
N ILE A 269 18.54 3.69 -3.01
CA ILE A 269 19.37 2.72 -3.73
C ILE A 269 18.58 1.42 -3.93
N ASN A 270 18.95 0.65 -4.96
CA ASN A 270 18.44 -0.71 -5.12
C ASN A 270 19.61 -1.70 -4.97
N TYR A 271 19.42 -2.69 -4.11
CA TYR A 271 20.38 -3.78 -3.88
C TYR A 271 19.95 -5.09 -4.53
N GLU A 272 18.76 -5.14 -5.10
CA GLU A 272 18.27 -6.26 -5.88
C GLU A 272 17.62 -5.79 -7.19
N PRO A 273 17.50 -6.68 -8.20
CA PRO A 273 16.74 -6.36 -9.41
C PRO A 273 15.30 -6.03 -9.09
N VAL A 274 14.71 -5.11 -9.84
CA VAL A 274 13.27 -4.84 -9.78
C VAL A 274 12.50 -6.12 -10.15
N CYS A 275 11.72 -6.62 -9.22
CA CYS A 275 10.91 -7.83 -9.33
C CYS A 275 9.44 -7.44 -9.50
N GLY A 276 9.01 -7.13 -10.70
CA GLY A 276 7.65 -6.71 -11.02
C GLY A 276 7.07 -7.47 -12.19
N ASP A 277 6.01 -6.92 -12.75
CA ASP A 277 5.33 -7.44 -13.93
C ASP A 277 6.33 -7.79 -15.06
N PRO A 278 6.39 -9.06 -15.49
CA PRO A 278 7.27 -9.46 -16.59
C PRO A 278 6.78 -8.92 -17.94
N VAL A 279 5.55 -8.42 -18.02
CA VAL A 279 4.92 -7.90 -19.23
C VAL A 279 4.35 -6.51 -18.96
N ASN A 280 5.02 -5.47 -19.48
CA ASN A 280 4.51 -4.10 -19.38
C ASN A 280 3.09 -4.00 -19.97
N ASN A 281 2.10 -3.77 -19.14
CA ASN A 281 0.68 -3.67 -19.51
C ASN A 281 0.24 -2.23 -19.87
N GLY A 282 1.15 -1.25 -19.80
CA GLY A 282 0.91 0.16 -20.14
C GLY A 282 0.12 0.93 -19.08
N CYS A 283 -0.01 0.41 -17.86
CA CYS A 283 -0.73 1.12 -16.78
C CYS A 283 -0.05 2.45 -16.41
N PHE A 284 1.28 2.51 -16.40
CA PHE A 284 2.04 3.73 -16.12
C PHE A 284 1.68 4.89 -17.06
N ASP A 285 1.61 4.63 -18.36
CA ASP A 285 1.21 5.67 -19.33
C ASP A 285 -0.20 6.19 -19.07
N VAL A 286 -1.11 5.30 -18.64
CA VAL A 286 -2.46 5.70 -18.24
C VAL A 286 -2.42 6.56 -16.98
N PHE A 287 -1.67 6.17 -15.97
CA PHE A 287 -1.51 6.93 -14.73
C PHE A 287 -0.95 8.33 -15.00
N LYS A 288 0.17 8.40 -15.69
CA LYS A 288 0.83 9.65 -16.11
C LYS A 288 -0.11 10.58 -16.86
N ALA A 289 -0.87 10.05 -17.84
CA ALA A 289 -1.82 10.83 -18.63
C ALA A 289 -3.05 11.32 -17.84
N ASN A 290 -3.31 10.77 -16.66
CA ASN A 290 -4.46 11.07 -15.81
C ASN A 290 -4.07 11.74 -14.47
N GLY A 291 -2.93 12.41 -14.41
CA GLY A 291 -2.57 13.31 -13.30
C GLY A 291 -1.83 12.64 -12.16
N THR A 292 -1.39 11.38 -12.31
CA THR A 292 -0.59 10.71 -11.28
C THR A 292 0.77 11.38 -11.12
N LYS A 293 1.13 11.69 -9.88
CA LYS A 293 2.41 12.30 -9.48
C LYS A 293 3.33 11.33 -8.77
N ASN A 294 2.76 10.37 -8.06
CA ASN A 294 3.53 9.37 -7.31
C ASN A 294 2.94 7.99 -7.52
N ILE A 295 3.80 6.99 -7.62
CA ILE A 295 3.47 5.58 -7.44
C ILE A 295 4.38 5.09 -6.32
N ILE A 296 3.78 4.50 -5.28
CA ILE A 296 4.49 4.00 -4.10
C ILE A 296 4.20 2.50 -3.99
N CYS A 297 5.25 1.70 -3.89
CA CYS A 297 5.15 0.25 -3.78
C CYS A 297 6.02 -0.29 -2.65
N GLY A 298 5.84 -1.58 -2.30
CA GLY A 298 6.71 -2.38 -1.47
C GLY A 298 7.44 -3.44 -2.29
N HIS A 299 7.37 -4.71 -1.83
CA HIS A 299 7.73 -5.93 -2.54
C HIS A 299 9.23 -6.25 -2.61
N ASP A 300 10.07 -5.35 -3.09
CA ASP A 300 11.52 -5.54 -3.19
C ASP A 300 12.17 -5.05 -1.89
N HIS A 301 12.49 -5.97 -0.98
CA HIS A 301 12.80 -5.68 0.43
C HIS A 301 14.09 -4.90 0.67
N VAL A 302 15.00 -4.90 -0.30
CA VAL A 302 16.29 -4.22 -0.21
C VAL A 302 16.45 -3.13 -1.27
N ASN A 303 15.33 -2.65 -1.80
CA ASN A 303 15.24 -1.51 -2.69
C ASN A 303 14.62 -0.30 -1.95
N SER A 304 15.17 0.87 -2.19
CA SER A 304 14.71 2.13 -1.59
C SER A 304 14.75 3.30 -2.58
N SER A 305 14.92 3.03 -3.87
CA SER A 305 15.00 4.12 -4.84
C SER A 305 13.69 4.91 -4.93
N SER A 306 13.83 6.24 -5.00
CA SER A 306 12.75 7.16 -5.33
C SER A 306 13.21 8.03 -6.48
N ILE A 307 12.64 7.83 -7.66
CA ILE A 307 13.11 8.40 -8.92
C ILE A 307 11.98 9.17 -9.60
N LEU A 308 12.25 10.41 -9.98
CA LEU A 308 11.34 11.18 -10.84
C LEU A 308 11.54 10.74 -12.30
N TYR A 309 10.64 9.85 -12.75
CA TYR A 309 10.69 9.28 -14.10
C TYR A 309 9.51 9.80 -14.94
N GLU A 310 9.80 10.46 -16.05
CA GLU A 310 8.80 11.04 -16.96
C GLU A 310 7.71 11.90 -16.29
N GLY A 311 8.06 12.56 -15.18
CA GLY A 311 7.16 13.44 -14.44
C GLY A 311 6.28 12.74 -13.39
N VAL A 312 6.46 11.44 -13.18
CA VAL A 312 5.87 10.66 -12.10
C VAL A 312 7.01 10.19 -11.18
N ARG A 313 6.86 10.33 -9.87
CA ARG A 313 7.79 9.80 -8.90
C ARG A 313 7.47 8.33 -8.62
N LEU A 314 8.44 7.46 -8.87
CA LEU A 314 8.39 6.04 -8.57
C LEU A 314 9.19 5.80 -7.29
N THR A 315 8.55 5.32 -6.23
CA THR A 315 9.16 5.17 -4.90
C THR A 315 8.93 3.78 -4.34
N TYR A 316 10.01 3.10 -3.99
CA TYR A 316 9.92 1.97 -3.06
C TYR A 316 9.74 2.50 -1.64
N GLY A 317 8.71 2.04 -0.93
CA GLY A 317 8.61 2.19 0.51
C GLY A 317 9.75 1.45 1.21
N LEU A 318 10.26 2.01 2.30
CA LEU A 318 11.23 1.27 3.11
C LEU A 318 10.55 0.10 3.81
N LYS A 319 11.18 -1.08 3.71
CA LYS A 319 10.75 -2.26 4.47
C LYS A 319 10.75 -1.95 5.96
N LEU A 320 9.67 -2.35 6.64
CA LEU A 320 9.59 -2.23 8.08
C LEU A 320 9.96 -3.57 8.76
N GLY A 321 11.05 -3.56 9.51
CA GLY A 321 11.41 -4.69 10.37
C GLY A 321 12.14 -5.83 9.69
N GLU A 322 12.25 -6.93 10.43
CA GLU A 322 13.16 -8.03 10.17
C GLU A 322 12.46 -9.26 9.59
N GLY A 323 11.15 -9.25 9.45
CA GLY A 323 10.39 -10.35 8.86
C GLY A 323 10.87 -10.64 7.43
N CYS A 324 11.07 -11.92 7.09
CA CYS A 324 11.67 -12.35 5.83
C CYS A 324 13.12 -11.83 5.64
N TYR A 325 13.60 -11.60 4.41
CA TYR A 325 14.93 -10.99 4.18
C TYR A 325 14.87 -9.45 4.22
N TYR A 326 15.96 -8.83 4.63
CA TYR A 326 16.05 -7.37 4.80
C TYR A 326 17.50 -6.88 4.70
N ASN A 327 17.66 -5.56 4.63
CA ASN A 327 18.96 -4.88 4.77
C ASN A 327 18.87 -3.94 5.98
N GLU A 328 19.79 -4.10 6.94
CA GLU A 328 19.80 -3.33 8.20
C GLU A 328 19.87 -1.81 7.99
N ASP A 329 20.47 -1.36 6.89
CA ASP A 329 20.61 0.05 6.55
C ASP A 329 19.34 0.64 5.89
N LEU A 330 18.35 -0.19 5.54
CA LEU A 330 17.14 0.21 4.80
C LEU A 330 15.85 0.03 5.60
N ILE A 331 15.94 -0.20 6.89
CA ILE A 331 14.77 -0.35 7.76
C ILE A 331 14.15 1.02 8.08
N GLY A 332 12.83 1.12 7.97
CA GLY A 332 12.13 2.37 8.31
C GLY A 332 10.74 2.51 7.73
N GLY A 333 10.40 3.73 7.36
CA GLY A 333 9.15 4.08 6.69
C GLY A 333 9.34 5.24 5.72
N THR A 334 8.31 5.51 4.94
CA THR A 334 8.36 6.56 3.90
C THR A 334 7.22 7.54 4.10
N THR A 335 7.47 8.83 4.07
CA THR A 335 6.40 9.84 4.09
C THR A 335 6.14 10.41 2.71
N LEU A 336 4.86 10.65 2.43
CA LEU A 336 4.37 11.49 1.35
C LEU A 336 3.63 12.67 1.96
N THR A 337 4.17 13.87 1.83
CA THR A 337 3.57 15.11 2.34
C THR A 337 2.87 15.84 1.21
N ILE A 338 1.63 16.29 1.44
CA ILE A 338 0.79 17.01 0.47
C ILE A 338 0.52 18.42 0.98
N ASP A 339 0.96 19.44 0.24
CA ASP A 339 0.71 20.83 0.58
C ASP A 339 -0.73 21.28 0.23
N SER A 340 -1.09 22.52 0.56
CA SER A 340 -2.42 23.09 0.27
C SER A 340 -2.72 23.29 -1.22
N THR A 341 -1.73 23.11 -2.09
CA THR A 341 -1.89 23.20 -3.55
C THR A 341 -1.97 21.83 -4.21
N GLY A 342 -1.77 20.75 -3.44
CA GLY A 342 -1.74 19.37 -3.91
C GLY A 342 -0.37 18.88 -4.36
N ASN A 343 0.70 19.70 -4.26
CA ASN A 343 2.06 19.25 -4.53
C ASN A 343 2.53 18.27 -3.47
N THR A 344 3.41 17.37 -3.86
CA THR A 344 3.88 16.29 -3.01
C THR A 344 5.39 16.30 -2.80
N VAL A 345 5.80 15.92 -1.59
CA VAL A 345 7.21 15.65 -1.23
C VAL A 345 7.30 14.26 -0.61
N THR A 346 8.26 13.46 -1.06
CA THR A 346 8.51 12.11 -0.56
C THR A 346 9.83 12.06 0.17
N GLU A 347 9.87 11.46 1.37
CA GLU A 347 11.07 11.32 2.19
C GLU A 347 11.11 9.95 2.85
N HIS A 348 12.34 9.40 3.02
CA HIS A 348 12.60 8.18 3.77
C HIS A 348 13.06 8.48 5.19
N HIS A 349 12.54 7.72 6.15
CA HIS A 349 12.91 7.77 7.56
C HIS A 349 13.59 6.47 7.94
N TYR A 350 14.92 6.47 7.98
CA TYR A 350 15.73 5.29 8.28
C TYR A 350 15.95 5.15 9.78
N TYR A 351 15.88 3.92 10.28
CA TYR A 351 16.16 3.59 11.67
C TYR A 351 17.20 2.48 11.78
N ASN A 352 18.05 2.60 12.80
CA ASN A 352 19.01 1.55 13.13
C ASN A 352 18.35 0.57 14.09
N LEU A 353 18.29 -0.71 13.73
CA LEU A 353 17.72 -1.78 14.57
C LEU A 353 18.37 -1.85 15.96
N ALA A 354 19.63 -1.45 16.10
CA ALA A 354 20.33 -1.45 17.40
C ALA A 354 19.78 -0.41 18.40
N ASP A 355 18.94 0.53 17.95
CA ASP A 355 18.33 1.56 18.81
C ASP A 355 16.99 1.07 19.43
N PHE A 356 16.53 -0.10 19.06
CA PHE A 356 15.29 -0.74 19.48
C PHE A 356 15.55 -2.14 20.08
#